data_3f68b666981ad7ddd6ce5f676ffd12d0
#
_entry.id   3f68b666981ad7ddd6ce5f676ffd12d0
#
_cell.length_a   1.000
_cell.length_b   1.000
_cell.length_c   1.000
_cell.angle_alpha   90.00
_cell.angle_beta   90.00
_cell.angle_gamma   90.00
#
_symmetry.space_group_name_H-M   'P 1'
#
loop_
_entity.id
_entity.type
_entity.pdbx_description
1 polymer ?
#
loop_
_entity_poly.entity_id
_entity_poly.type
_entity_poly.pdbx_seq_one_letter_code
_entity_poly.pdbx_strand_id
1 'polypeptide(L)'
;MKADLSTAAFGPSQGVRYGLLGFPLAFCALPLYVLLPNLYAREYGVPLLTLGAILLGSRLLDAFVDPFIGRWCDRLYAHSVRAVLMFGALAAVVLGAGFSLLFFPLTRDPNPLIVVTTVLLVITYAAYSVLSVGHQSWGAKLGGDESQRSRIVAWREGMGLLGVVLASITPTLLGLPSMVGLFVASLALGWWAWAQAVRPDSFSRATSTISGHSNHADLWHPWRNLAFRRLIGVFLLNGIASAIPATLILFFVQDRLQAPESMQPLFLGSFFVFGAISMPLWLRMVKRFGLARSWLCGMVLSIGVFLWATQLGTGDTIAFVVICALSGLALGSDLALPSALLAGVIADSGDRGRAEGTYFGWWNFATKLNLAMAAGLALPLLSVFGYMPGARDAQALQTLTIAYCLLPCALKALAATALYLFMIRSDAATVRSV
;
A
#
# COMPACT_ATOMS: atom_id res chain seq x y z
N MET A 1 -16.59 -41.02 7.61
CA MET A 1 -17.13 -39.70 8.03
C MET A 1 -15.95 -38.75 8.14
N LYS A 2 -15.45 -38.19 7.00
CA LYS A 2 -14.41 -37.17 6.97
C LYS A 2 -15.13 -35.85 7.16
N ALA A 3 -14.93 -35.21 8.29
CA ALA A 3 -15.44 -33.87 8.55
C ALA A 3 -14.87 -32.93 7.48
N ASP A 4 -15.77 -32.22 6.83
CA ASP A 4 -15.49 -31.15 5.88
C ASP A 4 -14.76 -29.99 6.60
N LEU A 5 -13.42 -30.02 6.60
CA LEU A 5 -12.57 -28.96 7.18
C LEU A 5 -12.47 -27.72 6.28
N SER A 6 -13.25 -27.66 5.19
CA SER A 6 -13.14 -26.62 4.16
C SER A 6 -13.92 -25.34 4.43
N THR A 7 -14.64 -25.20 5.56
CA THR A 7 -15.48 -24.02 5.85
C THR A 7 -15.24 -23.39 7.22
N ALA A 8 -14.10 -23.60 7.85
CA ALA A 8 -13.76 -22.81 9.04
C ALA A 8 -13.60 -21.34 8.62
N ALA A 9 -14.64 -20.55 8.86
CA ALA A 9 -14.64 -19.12 8.58
C ALA A 9 -13.38 -18.48 9.17
N PHE A 10 -12.67 -17.67 8.37
CA PHE A 10 -11.46 -16.94 8.82
C PHE A 10 -11.82 -16.05 10.02
N GLY A 11 -11.56 -16.57 11.21
CA GLY A 11 -11.95 -15.95 12.48
C GLY A 11 -11.00 -14.84 12.93
N PRO A 12 -11.38 -14.07 13.98
CA PRO A 12 -10.57 -12.95 14.46
C PRO A 12 -9.15 -13.35 14.90
N SER A 13 -8.97 -14.50 15.56
CA SER A 13 -7.65 -14.99 15.99
C SER A 13 -6.72 -15.28 14.80
N GLN A 14 -7.26 -15.83 13.73
CA GLN A 14 -6.53 -16.06 12.49
C GLN A 14 -6.22 -14.75 11.77
N GLY A 15 -7.18 -13.79 11.82
CA GLY A 15 -7.00 -12.44 11.30
C GLY A 15 -5.84 -11.71 11.98
N VAL A 16 -5.75 -11.77 13.31
CA VAL A 16 -4.63 -11.20 14.07
C VAL A 16 -3.32 -11.89 13.70
N ARG A 17 -3.27 -13.22 13.68
CA ARG A 17 -2.04 -13.96 13.34
C ARG A 17 -1.53 -13.64 11.94
N TYR A 18 -2.43 -13.52 10.98
CA TYR A 18 -2.05 -13.14 9.63
C TYR A 18 -1.76 -11.63 9.52
N GLY A 19 -2.64 -10.77 10.05
CA GLY A 19 -2.56 -9.32 9.87
C GLY A 19 -1.40 -8.64 10.59
N LEU A 20 -0.91 -9.23 11.71
CA LEU A 20 0.08 -8.58 12.58
C LEU A 20 1.37 -8.22 11.85
N LEU A 21 1.81 -8.98 10.85
CA LEU A 21 2.98 -8.64 10.04
C LEU A 21 2.75 -7.35 9.21
N GLY A 22 1.50 -7.01 8.91
CA GLY A 22 1.16 -5.74 8.25
C GLY A 22 1.60 -4.51 9.05
N PHE A 23 1.59 -4.60 10.40
CA PHE A 23 2.00 -3.52 11.29
C PHE A 23 3.45 -3.08 11.05
N PRO A 24 4.50 -3.90 11.23
CA PRO A 24 5.88 -3.48 11.01
C PRO A 24 6.16 -3.14 9.54
N LEU A 25 5.51 -3.80 8.58
CA LEU A 25 5.70 -3.47 7.17
C LEU A 25 5.21 -2.06 6.84
N ALA A 26 4.08 -1.63 7.40
CA ALA A 26 3.61 -0.27 7.22
C ALA A 26 4.36 0.74 8.11
N PHE A 27 4.77 0.33 9.32
CA PHE A 27 5.55 1.16 10.24
C PHE A 27 6.85 1.64 9.61
N CYS A 28 7.62 0.77 8.95
CA CYS A 28 8.94 1.14 8.43
C CYS A 28 8.89 2.15 7.28
N ALA A 29 7.78 2.25 6.57
CA ALA A 29 7.67 3.12 5.41
C ALA A 29 7.87 4.60 5.78
N LEU A 30 7.14 5.11 6.77
CA LEU A 30 7.16 6.52 7.15
C LEU A 30 8.54 6.99 7.66
N PRO A 31 9.23 6.29 8.58
CA PRO A 31 10.59 6.65 8.98
C PRO A 31 11.59 6.67 7.82
N LEU A 32 11.55 5.70 6.93
CA LEU A 32 12.46 5.65 5.78
C LEU A 32 12.18 6.79 4.78
N TYR A 33 10.95 7.29 4.72
CA TYR A 33 10.56 8.33 3.78
C TYR A 33 10.74 9.75 4.29
N VAL A 34 10.47 9.96 5.58
CA VAL A 34 10.39 11.29 6.16
C VAL A 34 11.55 11.57 7.11
N LEU A 35 11.84 10.62 8.01
CA LEU A 35 12.85 10.85 9.04
C LEU A 35 14.26 10.64 8.54
N LEU A 36 14.51 9.58 7.77
CA LEU A 36 15.85 9.26 7.29
C LEU A 36 16.47 10.39 6.47
N PRO A 37 15.77 11.01 5.48
CA PRO A 37 16.32 12.14 4.75
C PRO A 37 16.67 13.33 5.64
N ASN A 38 15.81 13.64 6.60
CA ASN A 38 16.00 14.74 7.53
C ASN A 38 17.22 14.50 8.45
N LEU A 39 17.33 13.29 8.99
CA LEU A 39 18.46 12.87 9.83
C LEU A 39 19.80 13.01 9.08
N TYR A 40 19.87 12.47 7.86
CA TYR A 40 21.11 12.49 7.07
C TYR A 40 21.51 13.88 6.62
N ALA A 41 20.54 14.73 6.28
CA ALA A 41 20.82 16.11 5.91
C ALA A 41 21.29 16.95 7.11
N ARG A 42 20.66 16.79 8.28
CA ARG A 42 20.92 17.64 9.44
C ARG A 42 22.07 17.15 10.31
N GLU A 43 22.15 15.84 10.57
CA GLU A 43 23.16 15.30 11.52
C GLU A 43 24.45 14.86 10.82
N TYR A 44 24.33 14.36 9.57
CA TYR A 44 25.50 13.86 8.83
C TYR A 44 25.93 14.79 7.69
N GLY A 45 25.24 15.90 7.45
CA GLY A 45 25.61 16.89 6.45
C GLY A 45 25.59 16.40 5.00
N VAL A 46 24.84 15.32 4.70
CA VAL A 46 24.73 14.79 3.33
C VAL A 46 23.98 15.80 2.46
N PRO A 47 24.52 16.21 1.28
CA PRO A 47 23.85 17.15 0.40
C PRO A 47 22.48 16.64 -0.04
N LEU A 48 21.47 17.51 0.00
CA LEU A 48 20.07 17.14 -0.33
C LEU A 48 19.91 16.56 -1.73
N LEU A 49 20.70 17.06 -2.71
CA LEU A 49 20.68 16.52 -4.07
C LEU A 49 21.16 15.07 -4.12
N THR A 50 22.27 14.76 -3.43
CA THR A 50 22.82 13.40 -3.34
C THR A 50 21.84 12.48 -2.64
N LEU A 51 21.27 12.93 -1.53
CA LEU A 51 20.31 12.17 -0.76
C LEU A 51 19.02 11.90 -1.56
N GLY A 52 18.51 12.91 -2.25
CA GLY A 52 17.36 12.78 -3.15
C GLY A 52 17.63 11.77 -4.29
N ALA A 53 18.81 11.81 -4.89
CA ALA A 53 19.20 10.87 -5.95
C ALA A 53 19.27 9.42 -5.43
N ILE A 54 19.88 9.21 -4.24
CA ILE A 54 19.96 7.88 -3.60
C ILE A 54 18.56 7.33 -3.29
N LEU A 55 17.72 8.13 -2.67
CA LEU A 55 16.37 7.71 -2.29
C LEU A 55 15.51 7.41 -3.50
N LEU A 56 15.55 8.27 -4.52
CA LEU A 56 14.81 8.04 -5.77
C LEU A 56 15.33 6.81 -6.51
N GLY A 57 16.65 6.71 -6.68
CA GLY A 57 17.28 5.57 -7.38
C GLY A 57 17.01 4.25 -6.70
N SER A 58 17.15 4.18 -5.36
CA SER A 58 16.86 2.96 -4.59
C SER A 58 15.39 2.55 -4.71
N ARG A 59 14.46 3.50 -4.76
CA ARG A 59 13.03 3.23 -4.93
C ARG A 59 12.64 2.76 -6.32
N LEU A 60 13.20 3.38 -7.34
CA LEU A 60 12.98 2.94 -8.71
C LEU A 60 13.49 1.51 -8.88
N LEU A 61 14.70 1.23 -8.37
CA LEU A 61 15.25 -0.12 -8.40
C LEU A 61 14.34 -1.11 -7.67
N ASP A 62 13.89 -0.77 -6.45
CA ASP A 62 12.98 -1.59 -5.66
C ASP A 62 11.66 -1.86 -6.40
N ALA A 63 11.05 -0.85 -7.03
CA ALA A 63 9.85 -1.03 -7.83
C ALA A 63 10.07 -2.02 -8.99
N PHE A 64 11.16 -1.87 -9.73
CA PHE A 64 11.46 -2.76 -10.86
C PHE A 64 11.77 -4.20 -10.45
N VAL A 65 12.28 -4.42 -9.24
CA VAL A 65 12.62 -5.76 -8.73
C VAL A 65 11.37 -6.51 -8.23
N ASP A 66 10.29 -5.82 -7.84
CA ASP A 66 9.08 -6.45 -7.28
C ASP A 66 8.47 -7.57 -8.13
N PRO A 67 8.31 -7.45 -9.47
CA PRO A 67 7.78 -8.55 -10.27
C PRO A 67 8.69 -9.80 -10.26
N PHE A 68 10.00 -9.60 -10.19
CA PHE A 68 10.97 -10.71 -10.11
C PHE A 68 10.90 -11.40 -8.74
N ILE A 69 10.78 -10.62 -7.66
CA ILE A 69 10.53 -11.13 -6.31
C ILE A 69 9.23 -11.93 -6.28
N GLY A 70 8.17 -11.42 -6.93
CA GLY A 70 6.89 -12.09 -7.03
C GLY A 70 7.00 -13.48 -7.67
N ARG A 71 7.68 -13.56 -8.81
CA ARG A 71 7.95 -14.83 -9.48
C ARG A 71 8.82 -15.78 -8.63
N TRP A 72 9.80 -15.24 -7.93
CA TRP A 72 10.62 -16.02 -7.03
C TRP A 72 9.79 -16.55 -5.83
N CYS A 73 8.90 -15.75 -5.27
CA CYS A 73 7.96 -16.19 -4.24
C CYS A 73 7.08 -17.34 -4.73
N ASP A 74 6.57 -17.30 -5.95
CA ASP A 74 5.78 -18.40 -6.52
C ASP A 74 6.58 -19.71 -6.57
N ARG A 75 7.85 -19.65 -6.93
CA ARG A 75 8.75 -20.83 -6.92
C ARG A 75 8.96 -21.36 -5.50
N LEU A 76 9.11 -20.47 -4.51
CA LEU A 76 9.22 -20.87 -3.11
C LEU A 76 7.95 -21.57 -2.62
N TYR A 77 6.78 -21.04 -2.95
CA TYR A 77 5.49 -21.66 -2.61
C TYR A 77 5.32 -23.02 -3.30
N ALA A 78 5.75 -23.16 -4.54
CA ALA A 78 5.71 -24.43 -5.26
C ALA A 78 6.64 -25.49 -4.61
N HIS A 79 7.73 -25.04 -3.99
CA HIS A 79 8.65 -25.95 -3.28
C HIS A 79 8.10 -26.33 -1.91
N SER A 80 7.86 -25.38 -1.01
CA SER A 80 7.20 -25.63 0.28
C SER A 80 6.82 -24.34 1.00
N VAL A 81 5.74 -24.40 1.79
CA VAL A 81 5.35 -23.32 2.71
C VAL A 81 6.44 -23.04 3.76
N ARG A 82 7.21 -24.07 4.16
CA ARG A 82 8.34 -23.90 5.09
C ARG A 82 9.44 -23.05 4.47
N ALA A 83 9.75 -23.23 3.18
CA ALA A 83 10.74 -22.41 2.48
C ALA A 83 10.32 -20.93 2.48
N VAL A 84 9.05 -20.64 2.23
CA VAL A 84 8.52 -19.26 2.30
C VAL A 84 8.74 -18.65 3.68
N LEU A 85 8.45 -19.38 4.75
CA LEU A 85 8.64 -18.91 6.12
C LEU A 85 10.13 -18.73 6.47
N MET A 86 11.02 -19.63 6.01
CA MET A 86 12.47 -19.51 6.23
C MET A 86 13.04 -18.27 5.53
N PHE A 87 12.71 -18.09 4.25
CA PHE A 87 13.14 -16.88 3.53
C PHE A 87 12.47 -15.62 4.06
N GLY A 88 11.22 -15.71 4.56
CA GLY A 88 10.56 -14.64 5.29
C GLY A 88 11.29 -14.30 6.60
N ALA A 89 11.79 -15.29 7.36
CA ALA A 89 12.60 -15.05 8.54
C ALA A 89 13.92 -14.33 8.20
N LEU A 90 14.62 -14.82 7.17
CA LEU A 90 15.85 -14.18 6.69
C LEU A 90 15.58 -12.73 6.27
N ALA A 91 14.52 -12.50 5.49
CA ALA A 91 14.13 -11.16 5.07
C ALA A 91 13.75 -10.26 6.25
N ALA A 92 13.08 -10.80 7.30
CA ALA A 92 12.78 -10.05 8.51
C ALA A 92 14.06 -9.64 9.27
N VAL A 93 15.03 -10.55 9.40
CA VAL A 93 16.32 -10.24 10.02
C VAL A 93 17.07 -9.17 9.22
N VAL A 94 17.14 -9.32 7.90
CA VAL A 94 17.80 -8.35 7.00
C VAL A 94 17.11 -6.99 7.04
N LEU A 95 15.77 -6.96 7.05
CA LEU A 95 14.98 -5.73 7.15
C LEU A 95 15.20 -5.04 8.50
N GLY A 96 15.17 -5.81 9.60
CA GLY A 96 15.41 -5.28 10.95
C GLY A 96 16.82 -4.73 11.12
N ALA A 97 17.82 -5.46 10.67
CA ALA A 97 19.23 -5.04 10.72
C ALA A 97 19.47 -3.82 9.81
N GLY A 98 18.99 -3.86 8.57
CA GLY A 98 19.12 -2.76 7.62
C GLY A 98 18.47 -1.47 8.12
N PHE A 99 17.24 -1.56 8.64
CA PHE A 99 16.55 -0.42 9.25
C PHE A 99 17.34 0.14 10.44
N SER A 100 17.85 -0.72 11.33
CA SER A 100 18.63 -0.30 12.48
C SER A 100 19.93 0.41 12.06
N LEU A 101 20.66 -0.14 11.11
CA LEU A 101 21.92 0.44 10.61
C LEU A 101 21.69 1.73 9.80
N LEU A 102 20.55 1.90 9.18
CA LEU A 102 20.18 3.17 8.50
C LEU A 102 19.96 4.30 9.51
N PHE A 103 19.37 4.03 10.67
CA PHE A 103 19.16 5.05 11.72
C PHE A 103 20.36 5.19 12.67
N PHE A 104 21.21 4.18 12.78
CA PHE A 104 22.44 4.17 13.57
C PHE A 104 23.64 3.72 12.72
N PRO A 105 24.10 4.57 11.77
CA PRO A 105 25.16 4.20 10.86
C PRO A 105 26.48 3.99 11.59
N LEU A 106 27.25 2.98 11.14
CA LEU A 106 28.55 2.63 11.73
C LEU A 106 29.67 3.62 11.38
N THR A 107 29.49 4.41 10.33
CA THR A 107 30.46 5.44 9.89
C THR A 107 29.77 6.78 9.76
N ARG A 108 30.52 7.85 10.05
CA ARG A 108 30.05 9.24 9.88
C ARG A 108 30.82 9.97 8.78
N ASP A 109 31.84 9.35 8.21
CA ASP A 109 32.59 9.96 7.11
C ASP A 109 31.73 10.05 5.86
N PRO A 110 31.66 11.22 5.18
CA PRO A 110 30.69 11.47 4.13
C PRO A 110 30.72 10.46 2.98
N ASN A 111 31.88 10.13 2.44
CA ASN A 111 32.01 9.23 1.29
C ASN A 111 31.60 7.79 1.61
N PRO A 112 32.18 7.11 2.63
CA PRO A 112 31.73 5.77 2.97
C PRO A 112 30.28 5.73 3.47
N LEU A 113 29.81 6.79 4.16
CA LEU A 113 28.42 6.89 4.60
C LEU A 113 27.44 6.83 3.42
N ILE A 114 27.67 7.59 2.35
CA ILE A 114 26.84 7.61 1.15
C ILE A 114 26.74 6.21 0.50
N VAL A 115 27.88 5.54 0.35
CA VAL A 115 27.94 4.20 -0.27
C VAL A 115 27.22 3.18 0.61
N VAL A 116 27.52 3.15 1.91
CA VAL A 116 26.90 2.21 2.87
C VAL A 116 25.40 2.44 2.94
N THR A 117 24.94 3.70 3.00
CA THR A 117 23.50 4.03 3.02
C THR A 117 22.79 3.56 1.77
N THR A 118 23.40 3.77 0.59
CA THR A 118 22.81 3.33 -0.67
C THR A 118 22.64 1.80 -0.71
N VAL A 119 23.67 1.07 -0.32
CA VAL A 119 23.63 -0.40 -0.28
C VAL A 119 22.60 -0.89 0.75
N LEU A 120 22.62 -0.31 1.95
CA LEU A 120 21.65 -0.66 3.00
C LEU A 120 20.21 -0.37 2.57
N LEU A 121 19.93 0.76 1.92
CA LEU A 121 18.59 1.07 1.40
C LEU A 121 18.12 0.03 0.38
N VAL A 122 18.97 -0.32 -0.59
CA VAL A 122 18.61 -1.33 -1.60
C VAL A 122 18.32 -2.69 -0.96
N ILE A 123 19.17 -3.13 -0.03
CA ILE A 123 18.99 -4.40 0.68
C ILE A 123 17.72 -4.37 1.56
N THR A 124 17.51 -3.26 2.28
CA THR A 124 16.35 -3.07 3.16
C THR A 124 15.04 -3.07 2.36
N TYR A 125 14.99 -2.37 1.25
CA TYR A 125 13.82 -2.37 0.36
C TYR A 125 13.59 -3.74 -0.28
N ALA A 126 14.63 -4.43 -0.74
CA ALA A 126 14.48 -5.78 -1.27
C ALA A 126 13.93 -6.76 -0.21
N ALA A 127 14.42 -6.69 1.03
CA ALA A 127 13.92 -7.50 2.14
C ALA A 127 12.45 -7.17 2.48
N TYR A 128 12.09 -5.88 2.47
CA TYR A 128 10.71 -5.42 2.60
C TYR A 128 9.81 -6.02 1.51
N SER A 129 10.25 -5.95 0.26
CA SER A 129 9.49 -6.47 -0.88
C SER A 129 9.29 -7.98 -0.82
N VAL A 130 10.30 -8.74 -0.40
CA VAL A 130 10.17 -10.20 -0.17
C VAL A 130 9.09 -10.50 0.88
N LEU A 131 9.10 -9.81 2.02
CA LEU A 131 8.09 -9.98 3.05
C LEU A 131 6.71 -9.54 2.57
N SER A 132 6.61 -8.38 1.93
CA SER A 132 5.35 -7.81 1.46
C SER A 132 4.68 -8.70 0.42
N VAL A 133 5.41 -9.08 -0.64
CA VAL A 133 4.90 -9.95 -1.71
C VAL A 133 4.56 -11.35 -1.18
N GLY A 134 5.45 -11.94 -0.36
CA GLY A 134 5.21 -13.25 0.25
C GLY A 134 3.96 -13.25 1.13
N HIS A 135 3.79 -12.24 1.96
CA HIS A 135 2.65 -12.09 2.86
C HIS A 135 1.32 -11.84 2.10
N GLN A 136 1.34 -10.99 1.06
CA GLN A 136 0.17 -10.76 0.21
C GLN A 136 -0.24 -12.02 -0.55
N SER A 137 0.73 -12.72 -1.11
CA SER A 137 0.52 -14.00 -1.81
C SER A 137 -0.07 -15.08 -0.89
N TRP A 138 0.39 -15.12 0.38
CA TRP A 138 -0.18 -16.01 1.39
C TRP A 138 -1.67 -15.74 1.60
N GLY A 139 -2.04 -14.47 1.80
CA GLY A 139 -3.44 -14.07 1.97
C GLY A 139 -4.32 -14.45 0.79
N ALA A 140 -3.84 -14.25 -0.45
CA ALA A 140 -4.55 -14.62 -1.66
C ALA A 140 -4.72 -16.14 -1.79
N LYS A 141 -3.68 -16.92 -1.42
CA LYS A 141 -3.73 -18.40 -1.43
C LYS A 141 -4.72 -18.99 -0.42
N LEU A 142 -5.05 -18.29 0.67
CA LEU A 142 -6.10 -18.72 1.59
C LEU A 142 -7.48 -18.76 0.90
N GLY A 143 -7.70 -17.94 -0.12
CA GLY A 143 -8.88 -17.98 -0.97
C GLY A 143 -10.17 -17.61 -0.26
N GLY A 144 -11.26 -18.31 -0.61
CA GLY A 144 -12.60 -18.02 -0.13
C GLY A 144 -13.42 -17.12 -1.05
N ASP A 145 -14.62 -16.77 -0.62
CA ASP A 145 -15.51 -15.84 -1.29
C ASP A 145 -15.00 -14.37 -1.17
N GLU A 146 -15.67 -13.43 -1.80
CA GLU A 146 -15.33 -12.00 -1.75
C GLU A 146 -15.28 -11.47 -0.31
N SER A 147 -16.21 -11.93 0.56
CA SER A 147 -16.27 -11.52 1.95
C SER A 147 -15.06 -12.01 2.75
N GLN A 148 -14.60 -13.24 2.50
CA GLN A 148 -13.40 -13.78 3.17
C GLN A 148 -12.13 -13.09 2.65
N ARG A 149 -11.98 -12.91 1.33
CA ARG A 149 -10.84 -12.20 0.74
C ARG A 149 -10.72 -10.78 1.27
N SER A 150 -11.82 -10.02 1.31
CA SER A 150 -11.83 -8.66 1.86
C SER A 150 -11.48 -8.64 3.35
N ARG A 151 -11.94 -9.63 4.12
CA ARG A 151 -11.61 -9.75 5.55
C ARG A 151 -10.12 -10.04 5.78
N ILE A 152 -9.51 -10.91 4.99
CA ILE A 152 -8.08 -11.21 5.05
C ILE A 152 -7.26 -9.95 4.80
N VAL A 153 -7.59 -9.21 3.73
CA VAL A 153 -6.90 -7.95 3.39
C VAL A 153 -7.16 -6.89 4.46
N ALA A 154 -8.40 -6.75 4.96
CA ALA A 154 -8.73 -5.76 5.99
C ALA A 154 -7.96 -5.96 7.31
N TRP A 155 -7.69 -7.20 7.72
CA TRP A 155 -6.85 -7.47 8.88
C TRP A 155 -5.41 -6.98 8.66
N ARG A 156 -4.83 -7.25 7.49
CA ARG A 156 -3.49 -6.78 7.13
C ARG A 156 -3.40 -5.26 7.10
N GLU A 157 -4.32 -4.61 6.37
CA GLU A 157 -4.31 -3.16 6.20
C GLU A 157 -4.68 -2.41 7.49
N GLY A 158 -5.62 -2.95 8.28
CA GLY A 158 -5.96 -2.39 9.58
C GLY A 158 -4.79 -2.40 10.56
N MET A 159 -4.04 -3.51 10.63
CA MET A 159 -2.79 -3.56 11.40
C MET A 159 -1.73 -2.63 10.80
N GLY A 160 -1.67 -2.51 9.49
CA GLY A 160 -0.77 -1.56 8.81
C GLY A 160 -1.06 -0.11 9.18
N LEU A 161 -2.32 0.30 9.21
CA LEU A 161 -2.70 1.66 9.63
C LEU A 161 -2.28 1.97 11.07
N LEU A 162 -2.41 1.01 11.99
CA LEU A 162 -1.88 1.15 13.35
C LEU A 162 -0.36 1.33 13.35
N GLY A 163 0.34 0.59 12.48
CA GLY A 163 1.78 0.73 12.28
C GLY A 163 2.18 2.13 11.82
N VAL A 164 1.50 2.69 10.83
CA VAL A 164 1.77 4.06 10.33
C VAL A 164 1.55 5.11 11.42
N VAL A 165 0.43 5.00 12.17
CA VAL A 165 0.11 5.93 13.27
C VAL A 165 1.22 5.89 14.33
N LEU A 166 1.62 4.71 14.79
CA LEU A 166 2.68 4.58 15.79
C LEU A 166 4.04 5.03 15.26
N ALA A 167 4.34 4.78 13.98
CA ALA A 167 5.57 5.27 13.35
C ALA A 167 5.66 6.80 13.31
N SER A 168 4.52 7.49 13.19
CA SER A 168 4.49 8.97 13.15
C SER A 168 4.69 9.60 14.54
N ILE A 169 4.32 8.90 15.60
CA ILE A 169 4.31 9.43 16.97
C ILE A 169 5.58 9.04 17.74
N THR A 170 6.03 7.80 17.57
CA THR A 170 7.10 7.21 18.40
C THR A 170 8.42 8.01 18.37
N PRO A 171 8.92 8.51 17.21
CA PRO A 171 10.19 9.24 17.18
C PRO A 171 10.15 10.53 17.99
N THR A 172 9.01 11.22 17.97
CA THR A 172 8.82 12.50 18.64
C THR A 172 8.64 12.33 20.14
N LEU A 173 7.90 11.30 20.59
CA LEU A 173 7.60 11.08 21.99
C LEU A 173 8.64 10.26 22.72
N LEU A 174 9.25 9.25 22.08
CA LEU A 174 10.09 8.26 22.70
C LEU A 174 11.54 8.23 22.15
N GLY A 175 11.81 9.02 21.10
CA GLY A 175 13.10 9.10 20.46
C GLY A 175 13.40 7.96 19.46
N LEU A 176 14.48 8.14 18.69
CA LEU A 176 14.90 7.21 17.64
C LEU A 176 15.23 5.78 18.15
N PRO A 177 15.93 5.59 19.30
CA PRO A 177 16.21 4.23 19.79
C PRO A 177 14.94 3.43 20.08
N SER A 178 13.95 4.07 20.70
CA SER A 178 12.67 3.42 21.00
C SER A 178 11.88 3.10 19.75
N MET A 179 11.92 3.96 18.73
CA MET A 179 11.31 3.72 17.42
C MET A 179 11.92 2.47 16.76
N VAL A 180 13.24 2.37 16.70
CA VAL A 180 13.92 1.21 16.11
C VAL A 180 13.66 -0.05 16.94
N GLY A 181 13.71 0.03 18.27
CA GLY A 181 13.39 -1.09 19.16
C GLY A 181 11.96 -1.60 18.95
N LEU A 182 10.96 -0.69 18.88
CA LEU A 182 9.57 -1.05 18.61
C LEU A 182 9.40 -1.70 17.24
N PHE A 183 10.09 -1.15 16.22
CA PHE A 183 10.07 -1.74 14.88
C PHE A 183 10.59 -3.17 14.87
N VAL A 184 11.78 -3.41 15.42
CA VAL A 184 12.40 -4.75 15.44
C VAL A 184 11.57 -5.73 16.26
N ALA A 185 11.05 -5.31 17.42
CA ALA A 185 10.18 -6.15 18.26
C ALA A 185 8.88 -6.51 17.53
N SER A 186 8.22 -5.52 16.91
CA SER A 186 6.99 -5.74 16.15
C SER A 186 7.22 -6.60 14.90
N LEU A 187 8.37 -6.47 14.25
CA LEU A 187 8.74 -7.30 13.09
C LEU A 187 8.96 -8.77 13.50
N ALA A 188 9.64 -9.02 14.61
CA ALA A 188 9.82 -10.35 15.16
C ALA A 188 8.49 -10.99 15.56
N LEU A 189 7.63 -10.25 16.27
CA LEU A 189 6.28 -10.69 16.64
C LEU A 189 5.39 -10.91 15.44
N GLY A 190 5.43 -10.02 14.45
CA GLY A 190 4.66 -10.12 13.21
C GLY A 190 5.04 -11.35 12.40
N TRP A 191 6.33 -11.61 12.24
CA TRP A 191 6.81 -12.83 11.57
C TRP A 191 6.42 -14.11 12.35
N TRP A 192 6.59 -14.11 13.68
CA TRP A 192 6.21 -15.23 14.52
C TRP A 192 4.71 -15.54 14.44
N ALA A 193 3.87 -14.50 14.46
CA ALA A 193 2.43 -14.64 14.31
C ALA A 193 2.05 -15.19 12.92
N TRP A 194 2.70 -14.69 11.85
CA TRP A 194 2.52 -15.20 10.49
C TRP A 194 2.92 -16.68 10.36
N ALA A 195 4.01 -17.09 11.01
CA ALA A 195 4.44 -18.49 11.01
C ALA A 195 3.40 -19.43 11.66
N GLN A 196 2.54 -18.91 12.55
CA GLN A 196 1.44 -19.62 13.20
C GLN A 196 0.07 -19.41 12.52
N ALA A 197 0.01 -18.58 11.46
CA ALA A 197 -1.22 -18.37 10.72
C ALA A 197 -1.65 -19.64 9.98
N VAL A 198 -2.95 -19.69 9.63
CA VAL A 198 -3.48 -20.78 8.80
C VAL A 198 -2.65 -20.90 7.54
N ARG A 199 -2.17 -22.09 7.27
CA ARG A 199 -1.37 -22.37 6.08
C ARG A 199 -2.27 -22.41 4.86
N PRO A 200 -1.86 -21.81 3.74
CA PRO A 200 -2.53 -22.03 2.48
C PRO A 200 -2.52 -23.53 2.19
N ASP A 201 -3.66 -24.06 1.75
CA ASP A 201 -3.72 -25.45 1.32
C ASP A 201 -2.64 -25.64 0.25
N SER A 202 -1.79 -26.64 0.47
CA SER A 202 -0.90 -27.13 -0.59
C SER A 202 -1.83 -27.69 -1.66
N PHE A 203 -2.17 -26.86 -2.66
CA PHE A 203 -3.01 -27.26 -3.77
C PHE A 203 -2.41 -28.53 -4.36
N SER A 204 -3.12 -29.59 -4.16
CA SER A 204 -2.88 -30.97 -4.37
C SER A 204 -1.98 -31.24 -5.57
N ARG A 205 -0.91 -32.00 -5.36
CA ARG A 205 -0.20 -32.80 -6.36
C ARG A 205 -1.12 -33.68 -7.21
N ALA A 206 -2.43 -33.71 -6.94
CA ALA A 206 -3.37 -34.62 -7.57
C ALA A 206 -3.84 -34.26 -8.97
N THR A 207 -3.55 -33.04 -9.49
CA THR A 207 -3.97 -32.66 -10.86
C THR A 207 -2.79 -32.55 -11.83
N SER A 208 -1.55 -32.82 -11.43
CA SER A 208 -0.35 -32.71 -12.27
C SER A 208 0.06 -33.99 -13.01
N THR A 209 -0.83 -34.98 -13.11
CA THR A 209 -0.54 -36.21 -13.90
C THR A 209 -0.93 -36.10 -15.38
N ILE A 210 -1.47 -34.95 -15.82
CA ILE A 210 -1.79 -34.76 -17.24
C ILE A 210 -1.20 -33.40 -17.66
N SER A 211 0.07 -33.30 -17.83
CA SER A 211 0.83 -32.40 -18.71
C SER A 211 2.24 -32.22 -18.15
N GLY A 212 3.18 -32.95 -18.69
CA GLY A 212 4.59 -32.91 -18.33
C GLY A 212 5.31 -31.65 -18.81
N HIS A 213 4.96 -30.50 -18.27
CA HIS A 213 5.77 -29.28 -18.31
C HIS A 213 5.50 -28.51 -17.04
N SER A 214 6.49 -28.43 -16.16
CA SER A 214 6.54 -27.48 -15.03
C SER A 214 6.69 -26.06 -15.59
N ASN A 215 5.66 -25.54 -16.26
CA ASN A 215 5.61 -24.12 -16.65
C ASN A 215 5.41 -23.29 -15.38
N HIS A 216 6.52 -22.94 -14.72
CA HIS A 216 6.52 -21.81 -13.80
C HIS A 216 5.98 -20.61 -14.57
N ALA A 217 4.95 -19.95 -14.03
CA ALA A 217 4.34 -18.81 -14.67
C ALA A 217 5.40 -17.81 -15.15
N ASP A 218 5.33 -17.45 -16.44
CA ASP A 218 6.20 -16.43 -17.03
C ASP A 218 5.96 -15.09 -16.29
N LEU A 219 7.01 -14.27 -16.16
CA LEU A 219 6.91 -12.94 -15.54
C LEU A 219 5.76 -12.10 -16.13
N TRP A 220 5.55 -12.26 -17.44
CA TRP A 220 4.51 -11.55 -18.19
C TRP A 220 3.15 -12.27 -18.19
N HIS A 221 3.03 -13.42 -17.52
CA HIS A 221 1.79 -14.20 -17.46
C HIS A 221 0.57 -13.37 -17.01
N PRO A 222 0.63 -12.54 -15.95
CA PRO A 222 -0.50 -11.71 -15.54
C PRO A 222 -1.02 -10.75 -16.64
N TRP A 223 -0.12 -10.25 -17.49
CA TRP A 223 -0.47 -9.33 -18.56
C TRP A 223 -1.24 -9.98 -19.73
N ARG A 224 -1.25 -11.30 -19.81
CA ARG A 224 -2.11 -12.05 -20.77
C ARG A 224 -3.56 -12.10 -20.29
N ASN A 225 -3.79 -11.92 -18.99
CA ASN A 225 -5.14 -11.90 -18.40
C ASN A 225 -5.80 -10.52 -18.59
N LEU A 226 -6.90 -10.49 -19.32
CA LEU A 226 -7.65 -9.24 -19.60
C LEU A 226 -8.23 -8.63 -18.31
N ALA A 227 -8.73 -9.46 -17.37
CA ALA A 227 -9.28 -8.99 -16.11
C ALA A 227 -8.20 -8.32 -15.25
N PHE A 228 -6.99 -8.88 -15.23
CA PHE A 228 -5.84 -8.25 -14.56
C PHE A 228 -5.48 -6.91 -15.18
N ARG A 229 -5.39 -6.82 -16.53
CA ARG A 229 -5.07 -5.56 -17.21
C ARG A 229 -6.09 -4.46 -16.93
N ARG A 230 -7.37 -4.83 -16.89
CA ARG A 230 -8.47 -3.91 -16.54
C ARG A 230 -8.37 -3.46 -15.09
N LEU A 231 -8.17 -4.39 -14.17
CA LEU A 231 -8.07 -4.10 -12.74
C LEU A 231 -6.85 -3.23 -12.42
N ILE A 232 -5.66 -3.55 -12.95
CA ILE A 232 -4.44 -2.77 -12.68
C ILE A 232 -4.52 -1.37 -13.29
N GLY A 233 -5.18 -1.21 -14.45
CA GLY A 233 -5.45 0.11 -15.04
C GLY A 233 -6.35 0.98 -14.15
N VAL A 234 -7.44 0.43 -13.62
CA VAL A 234 -8.29 1.11 -12.63
C VAL A 234 -7.51 1.45 -11.37
N PHE A 235 -6.71 0.51 -10.87
CA PHE A 235 -5.88 0.68 -9.68
C PHE A 235 -4.84 1.80 -9.85
N LEU A 236 -4.18 1.88 -11.00
CA LEU A 236 -3.23 2.95 -11.32
C LEU A 236 -3.92 4.32 -11.34
N LEU A 237 -5.03 4.45 -12.05
CA LEU A 237 -5.78 5.72 -12.10
C LEU A 237 -6.25 6.15 -10.72
N ASN A 238 -6.85 5.24 -9.95
CA ASN A 238 -7.31 5.54 -8.59
C ASN A 238 -6.15 5.82 -7.64
N GLY A 239 -5.04 5.09 -7.77
CA GLY A 239 -3.87 5.25 -6.92
C GLY A 239 -3.15 6.58 -7.14
N ILE A 240 -2.97 7.00 -8.40
CA ILE A 240 -2.43 8.33 -8.73
C ILE A 240 -3.36 9.42 -8.18
N ALA A 241 -4.68 9.28 -8.37
CA ALA A 241 -5.68 10.21 -7.84
C ALA A 241 -5.58 10.36 -6.30
N SER A 242 -5.33 9.28 -5.58
CA SER A 242 -5.18 9.30 -4.11
C SER A 242 -3.80 9.79 -3.65
N ALA A 243 -2.75 9.58 -4.44
CA ALA A 243 -1.38 9.97 -4.11
C ALA A 243 -1.11 11.48 -4.34
N ILE A 244 -1.82 12.13 -5.28
CA ILE A 244 -1.67 13.57 -5.52
C ILE A 244 -2.00 14.40 -4.26
N PRO A 245 -3.17 14.25 -3.61
CA PRO A 245 -3.45 14.96 -2.37
C PRO A 245 -2.46 14.65 -1.25
N ALA A 246 -2.01 13.40 -1.13
CA ALA A 246 -1.01 13.02 -0.14
C ALA A 246 0.33 13.77 -0.35
N THR A 247 0.68 14.07 -1.60
CA THR A 247 1.88 14.85 -1.94
C THR A 247 1.69 16.34 -1.66
N LEU A 248 0.49 16.87 -1.88
CA LEU A 248 0.22 18.32 -1.85
C LEU A 248 -0.40 18.83 -0.55
N ILE A 249 -0.76 17.93 0.40
CA ILE A 249 -1.50 18.29 1.61
C ILE A 249 -0.83 19.42 2.42
N LEU A 250 0.48 19.39 2.57
CA LEU A 250 1.20 20.40 3.35
C LEU A 250 1.08 21.80 2.72
N PHE A 251 1.19 21.89 1.40
CA PHE A 251 0.99 23.15 0.68
C PHE A 251 -0.44 23.68 0.83
N PHE A 252 -1.43 22.80 0.72
CA PHE A 252 -2.83 23.17 0.89
C PHE A 252 -3.12 23.65 2.31
N VAL A 253 -2.59 22.97 3.33
CA VAL A 253 -2.77 23.34 4.75
C VAL A 253 -2.06 24.65 5.08
N GLN A 254 -0.83 24.85 4.58
CA GLN A 254 -0.01 26.04 4.90
C GLN A 254 -0.43 27.28 4.09
N ASP A 255 -0.71 27.12 2.80
CA ASP A 255 -0.90 28.26 1.91
C ASP A 255 -2.39 28.59 1.72
N ARG A 256 -3.27 27.58 1.55
CA ARG A 256 -4.72 27.81 1.34
C ARG A 256 -5.48 27.98 2.65
N LEU A 257 -5.30 27.04 3.59
CA LEU A 257 -6.01 27.10 4.89
C LEU A 257 -5.35 28.02 5.90
N GLN A 258 -4.04 28.25 5.76
CA GLN A 258 -3.21 28.98 6.72
C GLN A 258 -3.36 28.44 8.16
N ALA A 259 -3.47 27.10 8.27
CA ALA A 259 -3.67 26.44 9.53
C ALA A 259 -2.36 26.43 10.35
N PRO A 260 -2.44 26.55 11.68
CA PRO A 260 -1.28 26.42 12.56
C PRO A 260 -0.63 25.03 12.40
N GLU A 261 0.71 24.98 12.49
CA GLU A 261 1.45 23.71 12.39
C GLU A 261 1.04 22.68 13.44
N SER A 262 0.60 23.15 14.61
CA SER A 262 0.06 22.30 15.69
C SER A 262 -1.19 21.49 15.29
N MET A 263 -1.90 21.89 14.23
CA MET A 263 -3.06 21.17 13.72
C MET A 263 -2.72 20.04 12.74
N GLN A 264 -1.51 19.99 12.19
CA GLN A 264 -1.10 18.97 11.23
C GLN A 264 -1.25 17.53 11.75
N PRO A 265 -0.86 17.21 13.01
CA PRO A 265 -1.08 15.88 13.57
C PRO A 265 -2.56 15.49 13.66
N LEU A 266 -3.46 16.47 13.90
CA LEU A 266 -4.90 16.22 13.95
C LEU A 266 -5.47 15.90 12.57
N PHE A 267 -5.00 16.56 11.51
CA PHE A 267 -5.42 16.27 10.13
C PHE A 267 -5.01 14.86 9.71
N LEU A 268 -3.72 14.53 9.86
CA LEU A 268 -3.21 13.20 9.52
C LEU A 268 -3.75 12.11 10.45
N GLY A 269 -3.85 12.40 11.75
CA GLY A 269 -4.40 11.48 12.73
C GLY A 269 -5.86 11.14 12.44
N SER A 270 -6.72 12.14 12.18
CA SER A 270 -8.11 11.89 11.81
C SER A 270 -8.21 11.05 10.54
N PHE A 271 -7.42 11.34 9.51
CA PHE A 271 -7.41 10.58 8.26
C PHE A 271 -7.09 9.08 8.48
N PHE A 272 -6.02 8.76 9.20
CA PHE A 272 -5.62 7.36 9.41
C PHE A 272 -6.52 6.63 10.41
N VAL A 273 -6.98 7.30 11.47
CA VAL A 273 -7.89 6.70 12.46
C VAL A 273 -9.23 6.35 11.82
N PHE A 274 -9.82 7.26 11.03
CA PHE A 274 -11.06 6.97 10.33
C PHE A 274 -10.87 5.93 9.22
N GLY A 275 -9.70 5.86 8.61
CA GLY A 275 -9.31 4.76 7.71
C GLY A 275 -9.40 3.40 8.39
N ALA A 276 -8.82 3.27 9.58
CA ALA A 276 -8.86 2.03 10.36
C ALA A 276 -10.28 1.69 10.82
N ILE A 277 -11.02 2.67 11.38
CA ILE A 277 -12.40 2.49 11.86
C ILE A 277 -13.35 2.11 10.71
N SER A 278 -13.08 2.54 9.49
CA SER A 278 -13.92 2.26 8.32
C SER A 278 -13.90 0.79 7.86
N MET A 279 -12.89 0.01 8.22
CA MET A 279 -12.73 -1.37 7.76
C MET A 279 -13.97 -2.26 7.99
N PRO A 280 -14.59 -2.29 9.20
CA PRO A 280 -15.82 -3.05 9.42
C PRO A 280 -17.00 -2.58 8.57
N LEU A 281 -17.08 -1.28 8.26
CA LEU A 281 -18.12 -0.72 7.39
C LEU A 281 -17.98 -1.30 5.97
N TRP A 282 -16.79 -1.23 5.39
CA TRP A 282 -16.52 -1.75 4.04
C TRP A 282 -16.75 -3.26 3.95
N LEU A 283 -16.38 -4.03 4.99
CA LEU A 283 -16.67 -5.47 5.03
C LEU A 283 -18.18 -5.78 5.04
N ARG A 284 -19.00 -4.94 5.71
CA ARG A 284 -20.47 -5.09 5.63
C ARG A 284 -21.00 -4.73 4.24
N MET A 285 -20.45 -3.69 3.61
CA MET A 285 -20.83 -3.30 2.25
C MET A 285 -20.48 -4.38 1.23
N VAL A 286 -19.30 -5.01 1.34
CA VAL A 286 -18.90 -6.13 0.47
C VAL A 286 -19.89 -7.29 0.55
N LYS A 287 -20.34 -7.66 1.75
CA LYS A 287 -21.35 -8.72 1.94
C LYS A 287 -22.66 -8.43 1.22
N ARG A 288 -23.03 -7.16 1.09
CA ARG A 288 -24.32 -6.75 0.50
C ARG A 288 -24.22 -6.47 -1.00
N PHE A 289 -23.12 -5.85 -1.44
CA PHE A 289 -23.00 -5.30 -2.79
C PHE A 289 -21.87 -5.92 -3.60
N GLY A 290 -21.00 -6.74 -2.99
CA GLY A 290 -19.78 -7.26 -3.59
C GLY A 290 -18.62 -6.27 -3.58
N LEU A 291 -17.42 -6.75 -3.96
CA LEU A 291 -16.16 -6.00 -3.89
C LEU A 291 -16.16 -4.78 -4.82
N ALA A 292 -16.46 -4.97 -6.10
CA ALA A 292 -16.34 -3.91 -7.11
C ALA A 292 -17.30 -2.75 -6.86
N ARG A 293 -18.57 -3.03 -6.50
CA ARG A 293 -19.54 -1.98 -6.18
C ARG A 293 -19.22 -1.26 -4.90
N SER A 294 -18.71 -1.96 -3.88
CA SER A 294 -18.26 -1.35 -2.62
C SER A 294 -17.07 -0.40 -2.86
N TRP A 295 -16.13 -0.79 -3.71
CA TRP A 295 -15.01 0.09 -4.07
C TRP A 295 -15.47 1.32 -4.86
N LEU A 296 -16.42 1.14 -5.78
CA LEU A 296 -17.06 2.27 -6.49
C LEU A 296 -17.69 3.27 -5.52
N CYS A 297 -18.41 2.80 -4.49
CA CYS A 297 -18.96 3.68 -3.45
C CYS A 297 -17.86 4.47 -2.71
N GLY A 298 -16.71 3.84 -2.40
CA GLY A 298 -15.56 4.52 -1.81
C GLY A 298 -14.98 5.61 -2.71
N MET A 299 -14.87 5.35 -4.01
CA MET A 299 -14.43 6.35 -4.99
C MET A 299 -15.40 7.54 -5.05
N VAL A 300 -16.72 7.28 -5.09
CA VAL A 300 -17.74 8.33 -5.11
C VAL A 300 -17.72 9.16 -3.84
N LEU A 301 -17.58 8.52 -2.67
CA LEU A 301 -17.41 9.23 -1.40
C LEU A 301 -16.20 10.15 -1.44
N SER A 302 -15.05 9.64 -1.90
CA SER A 302 -13.81 10.44 -2.02
C SER A 302 -14.00 11.64 -2.94
N ILE A 303 -14.63 11.47 -4.11
CA ILE A 303 -14.93 12.58 -5.03
C ILE A 303 -15.79 13.64 -4.33
N GLY A 304 -16.88 13.26 -3.67
CA GLY A 304 -17.76 14.20 -2.95
C GLY A 304 -17.03 15.00 -1.89
N VAL A 305 -16.16 14.34 -1.11
CA VAL A 305 -15.36 14.97 -0.06
C VAL A 305 -14.36 15.97 -0.64
N PHE A 306 -13.65 15.60 -1.72
CA PHE A 306 -12.67 16.50 -2.36
C PHE A 306 -13.36 17.65 -3.11
N LEU A 307 -14.57 17.47 -3.66
CA LEU A 307 -15.36 18.56 -4.20
C LEU A 307 -15.76 19.56 -3.11
N TRP A 308 -16.12 19.07 -1.91
CA TRP A 308 -16.35 19.96 -0.77
C TRP A 308 -15.08 20.73 -0.36
N ALA A 309 -13.92 20.07 -0.37
CA ALA A 309 -12.63 20.71 -0.06
C ALA A 309 -12.30 21.92 -0.95
N THR A 310 -12.85 22.02 -2.17
CA THR A 310 -12.65 23.19 -3.07
C THR A 310 -13.20 24.49 -2.47
N GLN A 311 -14.18 24.40 -1.58
CA GLN A 311 -14.86 25.56 -0.99
C GLN A 311 -14.14 26.11 0.24
N LEU A 312 -13.12 25.39 0.75
CA LEU A 312 -12.39 25.82 1.93
C LEU A 312 -11.49 27.03 1.66
N GLY A 313 -11.45 27.91 2.64
CA GLY A 313 -10.62 29.09 2.69
C GLY A 313 -9.75 29.17 3.94
N THR A 314 -9.16 30.35 4.14
CA THR A 314 -8.33 30.64 5.31
C THR A 314 -9.15 30.50 6.61
N GLY A 315 -8.64 29.70 7.56
CA GLY A 315 -9.27 29.50 8.86
C GLY A 315 -10.25 28.32 8.94
N ASP A 316 -10.61 27.65 7.84
CA ASP A 316 -11.57 26.54 7.82
C ASP A 316 -10.95 25.22 8.35
N THR A 317 -10.21 25.28 9.46
CA THR A 317 -9.46 24.16 10.02
C THR A 317 -10.36 23.03 10.51
N ILE A 318 -11.49 23.33 11.15
CA ILE A 318 -12.43 22.32 11.64
C ILE A 318 -13.10 21.58 10.48
N ALA A 319 -13.53 22.31 9.45
CA ALA A 319 -14.10 21.71 8.25
C ALA A 319 -13.08 20.78 7.55
N PHE A 320 -11.81 21.18 7.56
CA PHE A 320 -10.75 20.34 6.99
C PHE A 320 -10.47 19.06 7.80
N VAL A 321 -10.59 19.10 9.15
CA VAL A 321 -10.55 17.88 9.99
C VAL A 321 -11.66 16.92 9.58
N VAL A 322 -12.89 17.42 9.35
CA VAL A 322 -14.00 16.58 8.88
C VAL A 322 -13.72 16.00 7.50
N ILE A 323 -13.14 16.78 6.58
CA ILE A 323 -12.72 16.32 5.26
C ILE A 323 -11.65 15.23 5.38
N CYS A 324 -10.66 15.40 6.25
CA CYS A 324 -9.66 14.37 6.53
C CYS A 324 -10.29 13.08 7.08
N ALA A 325 -11.22 13.19 8.01
CA ALA A 325 -11.94 12.04 8.56
C ALA A 325 -12.76 11.30 7.48
N LEU A 326 -13.53 12.02 6.67
CA LEU A 326 -14.33 11.44 5.58
C LEU A 326 -13.44 10.86 4.47
N SER A 327 -12.33 11.53 4.13
CA SER A 327 -11.32 10.98 3.21
C SER A 327 -10.69 9.71 3.77
N GLY A 328 -10.47 9.66 5.09
CA GLY A 328 -10.03 8.46 5.81
C GLY A 328 -11.03 7.31 5.66
N LEU A 329 -12.34 7.56 5.79
CA LEU A 329 -13.34 6.54 5.52
C LEU A 329 -13.19 5.95 4.10
N ALA A 330 -13.00 6.80 3.09
CA ALA A 330 -12.77 6.37 1.72
C ALA A 330 -11.45 5.60 1.56
N LEU A 331 -10.38 5.99 2.27
CA LEU A 331 -9.09 5.28 2.28
C LEU A 331 -9.24 3.80 2.63
N GLY A 332 -10.09 3.46 3.60
CA GLY A 332 -10.31 2.07 3.98
C GLY A 332 -10.79 1.20 2.84
N SER A 333 -11.62 1.73 1.92
CA SER A 333 -12.01 1.02 0.71
C SER A 333 -10.85 0.84 -0.27
N ASP A 334 -10.04 1.88 -0.47
CA ASP A 334 -8.90 1.86 -1.38
C ASP A 334 -7.78 0.91 -0.91
N LEU A 335 -7.65 0.68 0.39
CA LEU A 335 -6.69 -0.27 0.96
C LEU A 335 -7.18 -1.72 0.88
N ALA A 336 -8.43 -1.98 1.27
CA ALA A 336 -8.90 -3.35 1.46
C ALA A 336 -9.43 -4.00 0.16
N LEU A 337 -10.17 -3.25 -0.67
CA LEU A 337 -10.98 -3.85 -1.73
C LEU A 337 -10.20 -4.17 -3.02
N PRO A 338 -9.25 -3.35 -3.49
CA PRO A 338 -8.52 -3.63 -4.73
C PRO A 338 -7.67 -4.90 -4.65
N SER A 339 -6.96 -5.12 -3.54
CA SER A 339 -6.16 -6.33 -3.32
C SER A 339 -7.04 -7.59 -3.17
N ALA A 340 -8.25 -7.45 -2.61
CA ALA A 340 -9.22 -8.54 -2.53
C ALA A 340 -9.81 -8.87 -3.92
N LEU A 341 -10.05 -7.86 -4.77
CA LEU A 341 -10.43 -8.04 -6.18
C LEU A 341 -9.32 -8.75 -6.96
N LEU A 342 -8.06 -8.35 -6.76
CA LEU A 342 -6.92 -9.02 -7.39
C LEU A 342 -6.89 -10.52 -7.03
N ALA A 343 -7.07 -10.86 -5.76
CA ALA A 343 -7.14 -12.25 -5.33
C ALA A 343 -8.30 -13.00 -6.00
N GLY A 344 -9.41 -12.31 -6.29
CA GLY A 344 -10.52 -12.83 -7.09
C GLY A 344 -10.10 -13.11 -8.51
N VAL A 345 -9.53 -12.13 -9.20
CA VAL A 345 -9.06 -12.26 -10.59
C VAL A 345 -8.08 -13.43 -10.73
N ILE A 346 -7.16 -13.62 -9.79
CA ILE A 346 -6.21 -14.75 -9.77
C ILE A 346 -6.96 -16.08 -9.64
N ALA A 347 -7.95 -16.15 -8.75
CA ALA A 347 -8.71 -17.38 -8.55
C ALA A 347 -9.56 -17.75 -9.78
N ASP A 348 -10.22 -16.75 -10.37
CA ASP A 348 -11.12 -16.94 -11.52
C ASP A 348 -10.35 -17.29 -12.81
N SER A 349 -9.08 -16.89 -12.91
CA SER A 349 -8.21 -17.26 -14.04
C SER A 349 -7.59 -18.67 -13.91
N GLY A 350 -7.82 -19.38 -12.80
CA GLY A 350 -7.21 -20.68 -12.53
C GLY A 350 -5.74 -20.62 -12.09
N ASP A 351 -5.23 -19.42 -11.80
CA ASP A 351 -3.83 -19.19 -11.39
C ASP A 351 -3.62 -19.35 -9.87
N ARG A 352 -4.69 -19.63 -9.13
CA ARG A 352 -4.64 -19.84 -7.68
C ARG A 352 -3.71 -21.01 -7.33
N GLY A 353 -2.84 -20.79 -6.38
CA GLY A 353 -1.79 -21.74 -5.96
C GLY A 353 -0.54 -21.75 -6.84
N ARG A 354 -0.53 -20.98 -7.97
CA ARG A 354 0.52 -21.05 -9.00
C ARG A 354 1.25 -19.74 -9.28
N ALA A 355 0.56 -18.61 -9.29
CA ALA A 355 1.11 -17.34 -9.79
C ALA A 355 0.80 -16.11 -8.93
N GLU A 356 0.26 -16.26 -7.71
CA GLU A 356 -0.10 -15.13 -6.85
C GLU A 356 1.07 -14.19 -6.60
N GLY A 357 2.27 -14.72 -6.38
CA GLY A 357 3.46 -13.90 -6.19
C GLY A 357 3.76 -13.01 -7.38
N THR A 358 3.67 -13.56 -8.60
CA THR A 358 3.88 -12.79 -9.82
C THR A 358 2.84 -11.68 -9.98
N TYR A 359 1.55 -11.95 -9.70
CA TYR A 359 0.50 -10.93 -9.71
C TYR A 359 0.74 -9.84 -8.67
N PHE A 360 1.06 -10.19 -7.43
CA PHE A 360 1.34 -9.22 -6.37
C PHE A 360 2.66 -8.47 -6.57
N GLY A 361 3.64 -9.06 -7.24
CA GLY A 361 4.85 -8.35 -7.67
C GLY A 361 4.52 -7.19 -8.61
N TRP A 362 3.72 -7.42 -9.65
CA TRP A 362 3.24 -6.36 -10.54
C TRP A 362 2.33 -5.35 -9.82
N TRP A 363 1.54 -5.81 -8.85
CA TRP A 363 0.71 -4.94 -8.02
C TRP A 363 1.54 -3.98 -7.16
N ASN A 364 2.58 -4.47 -6.51
CA ASN A 364 3.49 -3.65 -5.73
C ASN A 364 4.27 -2.67 -6.60
N PHE A 365 4.73 -3.11 -7.78
CA PHE A 365 5.28 -2.21 -8.79
C PHE A 365 4.32 -1.05 -9.10
N ALA A 366 3.06 -1.36 -9.39
CA ALA A 366 2.03 -0.35 -9.68
C ALA A 366 1.78 0.57 -8.48
N THR A 367 1.77 0.05 -7.25
CA THR A 367 1.64 0.85 -6.02
C THR A 367 2.77 1.87 -5.86
N LYS A 368 4.01 1.44 -6.10
CA LYS A 368 5.20 2.33 -6.05
C LYS A 368 5.19 3.35 -7.19
N LEU A 369 4.76 2.91 -8.38
CA LEU A 369 4.61 3.77 -9.55
C LEU A 369 3.57 4.89 -9.31
N ASN A 370 2.45 4.60 -8.63
CA ASN A 370 1.44 5.60 -8.27
C ASN A 370 2.04 6.77 -7.49
N LEU A 371 2.88 6.48 -6.48
CA LEU A 371 3.54 7.52 -5.68
C LEU A 371 4.56 8.32 -6.50
N ALA A 372 5.34 7.62 -7.34
CA ALA A 372 6.33 8.27 -8.19
C ALA A 372 5.66 9.20 -9.23
N MET A 373 4.57 8.73 -9.86
CA MET A 373 3.83 9.52 -10.83
C MET A 373 3.09 10.70 -10.19
N ALA A 374 2.52 10.53 -9.00
CA ALA A 374 1.86 11.62 -8.31
C ALA A 374 2.84 12.76 -7.99
N ALA A 375 4.00 12.44 -7.42
CA ALA A 375 5.03 13.43 -7.14
C ALA A 375 5.61 14.06 -8.43
N GLY A 376 5.87 13.22 -9.45
CA GLY A 376 6.43 13.63 -10.73
C GLY A 376 5.46 14.44 -11.62
N LEU A 377 4.15 14.34 -11.39
CA LEU A 377 3.15 15.11 -12.13
C LEU A 377 2.67 16.34 -11.35
N ALA A 378 2.35 16.18 -10.06
CA ALA A 378 1.70 17.24 -9.29
C ALA A 378 2.61 18.47 -9.07
N LEU A 379 3.88 18.26 -8.70
CA LEU A 379 4.78 19.36 -8.41
C LEU A 379 5.19 20.18 -9.67
N PRO A 380 5.60 19.55 -10.79
CA PRO A 380 5.85 20.31 -12.02
C PRO A 380 4.60 21.01 -12.56
N LEU A 381 3.44 20.36 -12.47
CA LEU A 381 2.18 20.97 -12.90
C LEU A 381 1.90 22.27 -12.13
N LEU A 382 2.05 22.26 -10.80
CA LEU A 382 1.91 23.45 -9.98
C LEU A 382 2.88 24.57 -10.42
N SER A 383 4.14 24.22 -10.64
CA SER A 383 5.16 25.19 -11.07
C SER A 383 4.85 25.80 -12.44
N VAL A 384 4.45 24.99 -13.43
CA VAL A 384 4.09 25.46 -14.79
C VAL A 384 2.89 26.40 -14.75
N PHE A 385 1.93 26.18 -13.85
CA PHE A 385 0.76 27.04 -13.68
C PHE A 385 0.98 28.20 -12.70
N GLY A 386 2.24 28.50 -12.37
CA GLY A 386 2.62 29.70 -11.62
C GLY A 386 2.45 29.64 -10.11
N TYR A 387 2.22 28.44 -9.54
CA TYR A 387 2.22 28.31 -8.09
C TYR A 387 3.66 28.17 -7.57
N MET A 388 3.97 28.95 -6.54
CA MET A 388 5.20 28.82 -5.75
C MET A 388 4.84 28.61 -4.28
N PRO A 389 5.55 27.74 -3.55
CA PRO A 389 5.33 27.55 -2.11
C PRO A 389 5.38 28.90 -1.36
N GLY A 390 4.38 29.15 -0.52
CA GLY A 390 4.22 30.40 0.20
C GLY A 390 3.46 31.49 -0.58
N ALA A 391 3.07 31.26 -1.82
CA ALA A 391 2.27 32.23 -2.60
C ALA A 391 0.89 32.43 -1.96
N ARG A 392 0.43 33.69 -1.97
CA ARG A 392 -0.85 34.13 -1.37
C ARG A 392 -1.78 34.81 -2.38
N ASP A 393 -1.33 34.95 -3.62
CA ASP A 393 -2.15 35.52 -4.67
C ASP A 393 -3.28 34.56 -5.09
N ALA A 394 -4.40 35.11 -5.51
CA ALA A 394 -5.60 34.35 -5.80
C ALA A 394 -5.41 33.31 -6.90
N GLN A 395 -4.58 33.64 -7.91
CA GLN A 395 -4.29 32.75 -9.05
C GLN A 395 -3.48 31.52 -8.59
N ALA A 396 -2.42 31.71 -7.80
CA ALA A 396 -1.61 30.61 -7.27
C ALA A 396 -2.44 29.70 -6.34
N LEU A 397 -3.25 30.28 -5.44
CA LEU A 397 -4.14 29.52 -4.56
C LEU A 397 -5.23 28.77 -5.33
N GLN A 398 -5.73 29.32 -6.43
CA GLN A 398 -6.67 28.63 -7.31
C GLN A 398 -5.98 27.45 -8.01
N THR A 399 -4.77 27.63 -8.53
CA THR A 399 -3.96 26.56 -9.11
C THR A 399 -3.74 25.41 -8.12
N LEU A 400 -3.36 25.74 -6.87
CA LEU A 400 -3.21 24.76 -5.80
C LEU A 400 -4.53 24.01 -5.52
N THR A 401 -5.66 24.72 -5.47
CA THR A 401 -6.99 24.11 -5.24
C THR A 401 -7.37 23.16 -6.39
N ILE A 402 -7.11 23.55 -7.64
CA ILE A 402 -7.36 22.68 -8.80
C ILE A 402 -6.51 21.42 -8.72
N ALA A 403 -5.21 21.56 -8.43
CA ALA A 403 -4.29 20.43 -8.37
C ALA A 403 -4.57 19.50 -7.16
N TYR A 404 -4.92 20.07 -6.00
CA TYR A 404 -5.19 19.31 -4.78
C TYR A 404 -6.57 18.63 -4.78
N CYS A 405 -7.61 19.31 -5.29
CA CYS A 405 -8.99 18.84 -5.21
C CYS A 405 -9.53 18.32 -6.54
N LEU A 406 -9.49 19.13 -7.62
CA LEU A 406 -10.21 18.81 -8.87
C LEU A 406 -9.48 17.77 -9.73
N LEU A 407 -8.16 17.83 -9.83
CA LEU A 407 -7.38 16.85 -10.59
C LEU A 407 -7.56 15.42 -10.03
N PRO A 408 -7.45 15.19 -8.70
CA PRO A 408 -7.78 13.89 -8.11
C PRO A 408 -9.22 13.46 -8.36
N CYS A 409 -10.19 14.38 -8.28
CA CYS A 409 -11.59 14.06 -8.58
C CYS A 409 -11.79 13.60 -10.02
N ALA A 410 -11.17 14.26 -11.00
CA ALA A 410 -11.25 13.89 -12.40
C ALA A 410 -10.64 12.50 -12.66
N LEU A 411 -9.44 12.23 -12.13
CA LEU A 411 -8.78 10.93 -12.26
C LEU A 411 -9.58 9.82 -11.56
N LYS A 412 -10.13 10.10 -10.38
CA LYS A 412 -10.95 9.14 -9.62
C LYS A 412 -12.29 8.89 -10.33
N ALA A 413 -12.89 9.89 -10.96
CA ALA A 413 -14.08 9.72 -11.77
C ALA A 413 -13.81 8.84 -13.01
N LEU A 414 -12.66 9.02 -13.67
CA LEU A 414 -12.22 8.14 -14.76
C LEU A 414 -12.02 6.69 -14.25
N ALA A 415 -11.36 6.52 -13.10
CA ALA A 415 -11.17 5.21 -12.48
C ALA A 415 -12.52 4.55 -12.12
N ALA A 416 -13.45 5.30 -11.53
CA ALA A 416 -14.80 4.83 -11.18
C ALA A 416 -15.59 4.41 -12.42
N THR A 417 -15.51 5.21 -13.49
CA THR A 417 -16.14 4.88 -14.79
C THR A 417 -15.54 3.62 -15.39
N ALA A 418 -14.22 3.49 -15.38
CA ALA A 418 -13.52 2.30 -15.88
C ALA A 418 -13.89 1.05 -15.04
N LEU A 419 -13.95 1.17 -13.73
CA LEU A 419 -14.39 0.09 -12.83
C LEU A 419 -15.82 -0.36 -13.15
N TYR A 420 -16.73 0.59 -13.33
CA TYR A 420 -18.11 0.31 -13.66
C TYR A 420 -18.25 -0.40 -15.02
N LEU A 421 -17.61 0.11 -16.06
CA LEU A 421 -17.70 -0.43 -17.41
C LEU A 421 -17.04 -1.81 -17.56
N PHE A 422 -15.83 -1.98 -16.97
CA PHE A 422 -15.02 -3.15 -17.23
C PHE A 422 -15.27 -4.31 -16.26
N MET A 423 -15.76 -4.03 -15.05
CA MET A 423 -15.95 -5.07 -14.03
C MET A 423 -17.43 -5.23 -13.65
N ILE A 424 -18.16 -4.15 -13.35
CA ILE A 424 -19.53 -4.27 -12.84
C ILE A 424 -20.52 -4.59 -13.96
N ARG A 425 -20.44 -3.89 -15.11
CA ARG A 425 -21.36 -4.08 -16.23
C ARG A 425 -21.10 -5.39 -16.98
N SER A 426 -19.82 -5.80 -17.10
CA SER A 426 -19.49 -7.06 -17.77
C SER A 426 -20.04 -8.27 -17.02
N ASP A 427 -19.94 -8.28 -15.68
CA ASP A 427 -20.47 -9.36 -14.86
C ASP A 427 -22.00 -9.46 -14.96
N ALA A 428 -22.70 -8.30 -15.00
CA ALA A 428 -24.15 -8.26 -15.17
C ALA A 428 -24.63 -8.78 -16.56
N ALA A 429 -23.79 -8.65 -17.59
CA ALA A 429 -24.09 -9.17 -18.92
C ALA A 429 -23.94 -10.70 -18.98
N THR A 430 -22.92 -11.25 -18.32
CA THR A 430 -22.65 -12.70 -18.28
C THR A 430 -23.74 -13.45 -17.49
N VAL A 431 -24.26 -12.87 -16.41
CA VAL A 431 -25.36 -13.46 -15.62
C VAL A 431 -26.71 -13.46 -16.36
N ARG A 432 -26.89 -12.56 -17.31
CA ARG A 432 -28.14 -12.52 -18.13
C ARG A 432 -28.12 -13.46 -19.36
N SER A 433 -26.96 -14.00 -19.69
CA SER A 433 -26.77 -14.90 -20.84
C SER A 433 -26.76 -16.39 -20.46
N VAL A 434 -26.88 -16.72 -19.18
CA VAL A 434 -27.07 -18.04 -18.60
C VAL A 434 -28.51 -18.15 -18.05
#